data_7af5e52d883e08f54588d2abff285eba
#
_entry.id   7af5e52d883e08f54588d2abff285eba
#
_cell.length_a   1.000
_cell.length_b   1.000
_cell.length_c   1.000
_cell.angle_alpha   90.00
_cell.angle_beta   90.00
_cell.angle_gamma   90.00
#
_symmetry.space_group_name_H-M   'P 1'
#
loop_
_entity.id
_entity.type
_entity.pdbx_description
1 polymer ?
#
loop_
_entity_poly.entity_id
_entity_poly.type
_entity_poly.pdbx_seq_one_letter_code
_entity_poly.pdbx_strand_id
1 'polypeptide(L)'
;AEATAKISGGNEKLNYYTSFGYLKDEGYYTSSDFQRFNTRANINYQAKKWLKGGLNIQYSYAKMSNPGQTDAANNGFAFVNQIPPIYPVYVRDAEGNIVMDSRTGRKMYDYGNSGRENVGQEGGRPYAFGINPAGALEWDKQIFVYHQTIANAFLEFKLYEGLKFT
;
A
#
# COMPACT_ATOMS: atom_id res chain seq x y z
N ALA A 1 7.18 -10.45 -2.97
CA ALA A 1 7.42 -11.65 -2.14
C ALA A 1 6.09 -12.13 -1.53
N GLU A 2 5.86 -13.44 -1.56
CA GLU A 2 4.65 -14.05 -0.99
C GLU A 2 5.02 -15.27 -0.16
N ALA A 3 4.36 -15.43 0.99
CA ALA A 3 4.50 -16.59 1.86
C ALA A 3 3.13 -16.98 2.44
N THR A 4 2.87 -18.27 2.49
CA THR A 4 1.63 -18.81 3.08
C THR A 4 1.95 -20.03 3.93
N ALA A 5 1.42 -20.07 5.15
CA ALA A 5 1.45 -21.23 6.03
C ALA A 5 0.02 -21.68 6.36
N LYS A 6 -0.20 -22.98 6.43
CA LYS A 6 -1.50 -23.58 6.74
C LYS A 6 -1.31 -24.70 7.75
N ILE A 7 -2.19 -24.75 8.74
CA ILE A 7 -2.24 -25.79 9.74
C ILE A 7 -3.68 -26.28 9.84
N SER A 8 -3.89 -27.56 9.76
CA SER A 8 -5.21 -28.15 9.94
C SER A 8 -5.09 -29.47 10.71
N GLY A 9 -6.12 -29.80 11.41
CA GLY A 9 -6.20 -31.04 12.13
C GLY A 9 -7.58 -31.25 12.72
N GLY A 10 -7.76 -32.37 13.35
CA GLY A 10 -9.03 -32.65 13.99
C GLY A 10 -9.19 -34.10 14.43
N ASN A 11 -10.31 -34.33 15.07
CA ASN A 11 -10.81 -35.63 15.46
C ASN A 11 -12.33 -35.67 15.26
N GLU A 12 -13.00 -36.71 15.72
CA GLU A 12 -14.47 -36.85 15.59
C GLU A 12 -15.27 -35.67 16.19
N LYS A 13 -14.69 -34.94 17.15
CA LYS A 13 -15.38 -33.87 17.86
C LYS A 13 -14.89 -32.45 17.47
N LEU A 14 -13.65 -32.34 17.07
CA LEU A 14 -13.03 -31.05 16.81
C LEU A 14 -12.33 -31.07 15.44
N ASN A 15 -12.67 -30.11 14.61
CA ASN A 15 -11.94 -29.84 13.38
C ASN A 15 -11.49 -28.38 13.39
N TYR A 16 -10.24 -28.16 13.08
CA TYR A 16 -9.69 -26.82 12.98
C TYR A 16 -8.83 -26.65 11.73
N TYR A 17 -8.84 -25.44 11.24
CA TYR A 17 -7.99 -24.97 10.15
C TYR A 17 -7.53 -23.57 10.46
N THR A 18 -6.24 -23.30 10.32
CA THR A 18 -5.66 -21.98 10.45
C THR A 18 -4.72 -21.75 9.28
N SER A 19 -4.76 -20.55 8.74
CA SER A 19 -3.83 -20.10 7.69
C SER A 19 -3.33 -18.71 7.97
N PHE A 20 -2.07 -18.49 7.59
CA PHE A 20 -1.39 -17.20 7.63
C PHE A 20 -0.86 -16.92 6.24
N GLY A 21 -1.06 -15.72 5.76
CA GLY A 21 -0.54 -15.27 4.50
C GLY A 21 0.14 -13.93 4.66
N TYR A 22 1.26 -13.75 3.99
CA TYR A 22 1.96 -12.50 3.86
C TYR A 22 2.27 -12.25 2.40
N LEU A 23 1.98 -11.05 1.94
CA LEU A 23 2.32 -10.56 0.60
C LEU A 23 3.02 -9.21 0.74
N LYS A 24 4.16 -9.07 0.09
CA LYS A 24 4.81 -7.79 -0.14
C LYS A 24 5.07 -7.65 -1.63
N ASP A 25 4.57 -6.59 -2.20
CA ASP A 25 4.76 -6.21 -3.59
C ASP A 25 5.35 -4.80 -3.64
N GLU A 26 6.41 -4.64 -4.42
CA GLU A 26 7.07 -3.37 -4.64
C GLU A 26 6.76 -2.96 -6.08
N GLY A 27 6.12 -1.81 -6.23
CA GLY A 27 5.82 -1.26 -7.54
C GLY A 27 7.09 -0.81 -8.26
N TYR A 28 7.00 -0.68 -9.57
CA TYR A 28 8.07 -0.10 -10.39
C TYR A 28 8.25 1.42 -10.16
N TYR A 29 7.37 2.02 -9.42
CA TYR A 29 7.35 3.42 -9.02
C TYR A 29 7.97 3.59 -7.65
N THR A 30 8.80 4.60 -7.48
CA THR A 30 9.29 5.02 -6.16
C THR A 30 8.10 5.35 -5.26
N SER A 31 8.10 4.83 -4.04
CA SER A 31 7.02 4.98 -3.05
C SER A 31 5.69 4.29 -3.41
N SER A 32 5.71 3.32 -4.31
CA SER A 32 4.56 2.47 -4.62
C SER A 32 4.79 1.08 -4.04
N ASP A 33 4.25 0.84 -2.86
CA ASP A 33 4.40 -0.41 -2.12
C ASP A 33 3.05 -0.94 -1.67
N PHE A 34 2.90 -2.24 -1.71
CA PHE A 34 1.76 -2.94 -1.15
C PHE A 34 2.23 -4.05 -0.21
N GLN A 35 1.67 -4.07 0.99
CA GLN A 35 1.89 -5.13 1.96
C GLN A 35 0.54 -5.61 2.47
N ARG A 36 0.38 -6.92 2.55
CA ARG A 36 -0.82 -7.54 3.11
C ARG A 36 -0.45 -8.70 4.01
N PHE A 37 -1.01 -8.70 5.19
CA PHE A 37 -1.04 -9.83 6.09
C PHE A 37 -2.48 -10.30 6.25
N ASN A 38 -2.71 -11.58 6.14
CA ASN A 38 -4.02 -12.17 6.35
C ASN A 38 -3.92 -13.43 7.20
N THR A 39 -4.89 -13.61 8.06
CA THR A 39 -5.04 -14.83 8.85
C THR A 39 -6.49 -15.29 8.82
N ARG A 40 -6.68 -16.59 8.85
CA ARG A 40 -7.98 -17.22 8.95
C ARG A 40 -7.91 -18.35 9.97
N ALA A 41 -8.94 -18.43 10.81
CA ALA A 41 -9.15 -19.54 11.72
C ALA A 41 -10.59 -20.06 11.56
N ASN A 42 -10.74 -21.35 11.33
CA ASN A 42 -12.00 -22.03 11.28
C ASN A 42 -11.96 -23.13 12.32
N ILE A 43 -12.91 -23.14 13.23
CA ILE A 43 -13.02 -24.14 14.30
C ILE A 43 -14.45 -24.65 14.29
N ASN A 44 -14.61 -25.96 14.25
CA ASN A 44 -15.90 -26.64 14.40
C ASN A 44 -15.77 -27.64 15.54
N TYR A 45 -16.67 -27.55 16.48
CA TYR A 45 -16.68 -28.40 17.67
C TYR A 45 -18.03 -29.05 17.94
N GLN A 46 -18.05 -30.36 18.02
CA GLN A 46 -19.20 -31.17 18.40
C GLN A 46 -19.20 -31.36 19.91
N ALA A 47 -19.82 -30.43 20.65
CA ALA A 47 -19.81 -30.43 22.11
C ALA A 47 -20.63 -31.62 22.69
N LYS A 48 -21.77 -31.94 22.08
CA LYS A 48 -22.67 -33.05 22.43
C LYS A 48 -23.24 -33.64 21.15
N LYS A 49 -23.85 -34.82 21.23
CA LYS A 49 -24.55 -35.45 20.07
C LYS A 49 -25.64 -34.52 19.48
N TRP A 50 -26.18 -33.64 20.28
CA TRP A 50 -27.22 -32.68 19.93
C TRP A 50 -26.75 -31.23 19.78
N LEU A 51 -25.47 -30.91 20.11
CA LEU A 51 -24.93 -29.57 20.09
C LEU A 51 -23.60 -29.50 19.31
N LYS A 52 -23.60 -28.71 18.26
CA LYS A 52 -22.41 -28.36 17.48
C LYS A 52 -22.25 -26.85 17.45
N GLY A 53 -21.05 -26.38 17.52
CA GLY A 53 -20.72 -24.98 17.33
C GLY A 53 -19.58 -24.80 16.34
N GLY A 54 -19.52 -23.63 15.75
CA GLY A 54 -18.43 -23.26 14.87
C GLY A 54 -18.09 -21.79 14.96
N LEU A 55 -16.83 -21.48 14.73
CA LEU A 55 -16.28 -20.14 14.71
C LEU A 55 -15.38 -20.00 13.49
N ASN A 56 -15.68 -19.02 12.66
CA ASN A 56 -14.86 -18.65 11.52
C ASN A 56 -14.44 -17.19 11.71
N ILE A 57 -13.14 -16.96 11.78
CA ILE A 57 -12.56 -15.63 11.88
C ILE A 57 -11.58 -15.44 10.73
N GLN A 58 -11.70 -14.32 10.08
CA GLN A 58 -10.73 -13.85 9.10
C GLN A 58 -10.32 -12.43 9.46
N TYR A 59 -9.03 -12.20 9.50
CA TYR A 59 -8.45 -10.87 9.66
C TYR A 59 -7.50 -10.59 8.52
N SER A 60 -7.59 -9.39 7.97
CA SER A 60 -6.69 -8.87 6.95
C SER A 60 -6.21 -7.49 7.35
N TYR A 61 -4.92 -7.31 7.29
CA TYR A 61 -4.23 -6.03 7.37
C TYR A 61 -3.59 -5.75 6.03
N ALA A 62 -3.87 -4.60 5.45
CA ALA A 62 -3.20 -4.16 4.23
C ALA A 62 -2.68 -2.73 4.40
N LYS A 63 -1.45 -2.53 3.97
CA LYS A 63 -0.83 -1.21 3.87
C LYS A 63 -0.43 -0.97 2.43
N MET A 64 -0.92 0.11 1.88
CA MET A 64 -0.60 0.56 0.54
C MET A 64 0.02 1.95 0.61
N SER A 65 1.20 2.10 0.05
CA SER A 65 1.80 3.39 -0.26
C SER A 65 1.53 3.67 -1.73
N ASN A 66 0.91 4.80 -2.02
CA ASN A 66 0.60 5.20 -3.38
C ASN A 66 1.13 6.63 -3.58
N PRO A 67 2.03 6.88 -4.54
CA PRO A 67 2.31 8.24 -4.94
C PRO A 67 1.04 8.83 -5.53
N GLY A 68 0.69 10.05 -5.13
CA GLY A 68 -0.51 10.73 -5.61
C GLY A 68 -0.61 10.67 -7.14
N GLN A 69 -1.70 10.10 -7.64
CA GLN A 69 -1.92 9.95 -9.09
C GLN A 69 -3.12 10.78 -9.57
N THR A 70 -3.61 11.69 -8.74
CA THR A 70 -4.89 12.35 -8.94
C THR A 70 -4.84 13.51 -9.92
N ASP A 71 -3.66 14.05 -10.19
CA ASP A 71 -3.49 15.13 -11.17
C ASP A 71 -2.22 14.96 -12.02
N ALA A 72 -2.10 15.76 -13.07
CA ALA A 72 -0.94 15.72 -13.97
C ALA A 72 0.38 16.05 -13.25
N ALA A 73 0.33 16.76 -12.14
CA ALA A 73 1.51 17.18 -11.38
C ALA A 73 2.12 16.04 -10.59
N ASN A 74 1.30 15.08 -10.15
CA ASN A 74 1.70 13.96 -9.29
C ASN A 74 1.66 12.60 -10.00
N ASN A 75 1.20 12.59 -11.25
CA ASN A 75 1.17 11.39 -12.07
C ASN A 75 2.46 11.24 -12.87
N GLY A 76 3.32 10.31 -12.48
CA GLY A 76 4.59 10.11 -13.15
C GLY A 76 4.50 9.72 -14.62
N PHE A 77 3.42 9.06 -15.08
CA PHE A 77 3.21 8.78 -16.49
C PHE A 77 2.84 10.03 -17.28
N ALA A 78 1.94 10.85 -16.75
CA ALA A 78 1.63 12.13 -17.35
C ALA A 78 2.89 12.99 -17.47
N PHE A 79 3.73 12.89 -16.47
CA PHE A 79 4.98 13.62 -16.37
C PHE A 79 6.00 13.21 -17.43
N VAL A 80 6.26 11.91 -17.58
CA VAL A 80 7.20 11.40 -18.60
C VAL A 80 6.77 11.80 -20.01
N ASN A 81 5.47 11.92 -20.25
CA ASN A 81 4.92 12.29 -21.55
C ASN A 81 4.85 13.81 -21.77
N GLN A 82 4.86 14.61 -20.71
CA GLN A 82 4.61 16.06 -20.82
C GLN A 82 5.85 16.91 -20.59
N ILE A 83 6.87 16.37 -19.90
CA ILE A 83 8.05 17.17 -19.56
C ILE A 83 9.21 16.83 -20.47
N PRO A 84 9.76 17.84 -21.16
CA PRO A 84 10.97 17.66 -21.95
C PRO A 84 12.13 17.17 -21.08
N PRO A 85 12.94 16.23 -21.55
CA PRO A 85 14.10 15.71 -20.80
C PRO A 85 15.21 16.72 -20.57
N ILE A 86 15.10 17.89 -21.17
CA ILE A 86 16.03 19.01 -20.97
C ILE A 86 15.93 19.62 -19.57
N TYR A 87 14.79 19.45 -18.88
CA TYR A 87 14.64 20.01 -17.55
C TYR A 87 15.33 19.12 -16.51
N PRO A 88 16.25 19.71 -15.72
CA PRO A 88 16.97 18.95 -14.71
C PRO A 88 16.05 18.59 -13.52
N VAL A 89 16.36 17.47 -12.86
CA VAL A 89 15.67 17.06 -11.62
C VAL A 89 16.05 17.98 -10.46
N TYR A 90 17.31 18.40 -10.41
CA TYR A 90 17.84 19.25 -9.34
C TYR A 90 18.35 20.58 -9.90
N VAL A 91 18.20 21.62 -9.08
CA VAL A 91 18.80 22.96 -9.39
C VAL A 91 20.30 22.80 -9.55
N ARG A 92 20.85 23.49 -10.58
CA ARG A 92 22.29 23.52 -10.86
C ARG A 92 22.79 24.95 -10.86
N ASP A 93 24.01 25.10 -10.38
CA ASP A 93 24.75 26.39 -10.48
C ASP A 93 25.32 26.60 -11.90
N ALA A 94 26.03 27.71 -12.07
CA ALA A 94 26.66 28.08 -13.34
C ALA A 94 27.75 27.09 -13.78
N GLU A 95 28.36 26.40 -12.84
CA GLU A 95 29.40 25.39 -13.05
C GLU A 95 28.79 23.98 -13.29
N GLY A 96 27.46 23.84 -13.18
CA GLY A 96 26.74 22.61 -13.41
C GLY A 96 26.63 21.70 -12.18
N ASN A 97 27.09 22.13 -11.00
CA ASN A 97 26.97 21.36 -9.77
C ASN A 97 25.54 21.41 -9.21
N ILE A 98 25.14 20.38 -8.50
CA ILE A 98 23.84 20.35 -7.84
C ILE A 98 23.85 21.27 -6.63
N VAL A 99 22.89 22.19 -6.59
CA VAL A 99 22.69 23.10 -5.47
C VAL A 99 22.07 22.37 -4.28
N MET A 100 22.64 22.60 -3.10
CA MET A 100 22.13 22.07 -1.84
C MET A 100 21.31 23.14 -1.12
N ASP A 101 20.16 22.73 -0.56
CA ASP A 101 19.38 23.60 0.32
C ASP A 101 20.17 23.85 1.61
N SER A 102 20.53 25.10 1.86
CA SER A 102 21.36 25.51 3.00
C SER A 102 20.69 25.20 4.37
N ARG A 103 19.39 25.11 4.41
CA ARG A 103 18.62 24.85 5.63
C ARG A 103 18.51 23.36 5.95
N THR A 104 18.36 22.52 4.93
CA THR A 104 18.12 21.08 5.10
C THR A 104 19.31 20.21 4.77
N GLY A 105 20.31 20.73 4.06
CA GLY A 105 21.46 19.99 3.56
C GLY A 105 21.10 18.97 2.47
N ARG A 106 19.90 19.05 1.89
CA ARG A 106 19.43 18.15 0.84
C ARG A 106 19.58 18.77 -0.54
N LYS A 107 19.62 17.94 -1.57
CA LYS A 107 19.58 18.39 -2.96
C LYS A 107 18.30 19.19 -3.21
N MET A 108 18.44 20.37 -3.82
CA MET A 108 17.30 21.22 -4.13
C MET A 108 16.64 20.76 -5.43
N TYR A 109 15.36 20.37 -5.36
CA TYR A 109 14.58 20.00 -6.55
C TYR A 109 14.27 21.24 -7.40
N ASP A 110 14.39 21.09 -8.72
CA ASP A 110 14.08 22.14 -9.67
C ASP A 110 12.59 22.14 -10.02
N TYR A 111 11.85 23.10 -9.50
CA TYR A 111 10.44 23.34 -9.83
C TYR A 111 10.26 24.40 -10.94
N GLY A 112 11.35 24.87 -11.53
CA GLY A 112 11.30 25.86 -12.61
C GLY A 112 10.81 27.24 -12.19
N ASN A 113 10.89 27.58 -10.92
CA ASN A 113 10.44 28.86 -10.39
C ASN A 113 11.40 29.97 -10.81
N SER A 114 10.85 31.13 -11.21
CA SER A 114 11.62 32.34 -11.42
C SER A 114 12.39 32.72 -10.16
N GLY A 115 13.65 33.20 -10.33
CA GLY A 115 14.53 33.56 -9.22
C GLY A 115 15.29 32.38 -8.59
N ARG A 116 15.18 31.17 -9.11
CA ARG A 116 16.08 30.06 -8.81
C ARG A 116 17.08 29.94 -9.94
N GLU A 117 18.35 29.99 -9.58
CA GLU A 117 19.47 30.08 -10.51
C GLU A 117 19.76 28.73 -11.17
N ASN A 118 18.94 28.34 -12.10
CA ASN A 118 19.36 27.36 -13.10
C ASN A 118 19.90 28.11 -14.29
N VAL A 119 21.08 27.78 -14.71
CA VAL A 119 21.70 28.38 -15.91
C VAL A 119 20.77 28.22 -17.10
N GLY A 120 20.43 29.33 -17.75
CA GLY A 120 19.49 29.34 -18.87
C GLY A 120 18.01 29.33 -18.52
N GLN A 121 17.65 29.53 -17.26
CA GLN A 121 16.25 29.61 -16.80
C GLN A 121 15.96 30.88 -15.99
N GLU A 122 16.55 31.99 -16.36
CA GLU A 122 16.47 33.27 -15.62
C GLU A 122 15.06 33.85 -15.49
N GLY A 123 14.11 33.40 -16.28
CA GLY A 123 12.70 33.80 -16.19
C GLY A 123 11.79 32.68 -15.62
N GLY A 124 12.35 31.57 -15.18
CA GLY A 124 11.61 30.36 -14.89
C GLY A 124 11.33 29.53 -16.14
N ARG A 125 10.75 28.34 -15.97
CA ARG A 125 10.38 27.48 -17.10
C ARG A 125 9.14 28.03 -17.81
N PRO A 126 9.14 28.12 -19.15
CA PRO A 126 7.96 28.54 -19.91
C PRO A 126 6.84 27.46 -19.87
N TYR A 127 7.20 26.22 -19.56
CA TYR A 127 6.28 25.07 -19.50
C TYR A 127 6.56 24.21 -18.27
N ALA A 128 5.53 23.59 -17.72
CA ALA A 128 5.60 22.74 -16.52
C ALA A 128 6.19 23.46 -15.29
N PHE A 129 5.84 24.73 -15.14
CA PHE A 129 6.18 25.54 -13.99
C PHE A 129 5.59 24.94 -12.70
N GLY A 130 6.38 24.95 -11.64
CA GLY A 130 5.96 24.47 -10.32
C GLY A 130 5.89 22.95 -10.18
N ILE A 131 6.29 22.20 -11.20
CA ILE A 131 6.16 20.73 -11.22
C ILE A 131 7.54 20.06 -11.21
N ASN A 132 7.76 19.13 -10.30
CA ASN A 132 8.91 18.22 -10.30
C ASN A 132 8.46 16.85 -9.75
N PRO A 133 8.36 15.82 -10.62
CA PRO A 133 7.85 14.50 -10.17
C PRO A 133 8.75 13.81 -9.18
N ALA A 134 10.07 13.97 -9.34
CA ALA A 134 11.00 13.33 -8.41
C ALA A 134 10.86 13.94 -7.01
N GLY A 135 10.66 15.26 -6.93
CA GLY A 135 10.35 15.95 -5.68
C GLY A 135 8.98 15.57 -5.14
N ALA A 136 7.95 15.52 -5.99
CA ALA A 136 6.61 15.11 -5.59
C ALA A 136 6.59 13.67 -5.04
N LEU A 137 7.23 12.72 -5.72
CA LEU A 137 7.34 11.33 -5.27
C LEU A 137 8.08 11.16 -3.93
N GLU A 138 9.00 12.05 -3.59
CA GLU A 138 9.68 12.03 -2.30
C GLU A 138 8.81 12.59 -1.17
N TRP A 139 8.06 13.66 -1.45
CA TRP A 139 7.32 14.42 -0.43
C TRP A 139 5.87 14.02 -0.29
N ASP A 140 5.18 13.70 -1.41
CA ASP A 140 3.77 13.35 -1.42
C ASP A 140 3.58 11.87 -1.15
N LYS A 141 3.53 11.51 0.12
CA LYS A 141 3.30 10.14 0.56
C LYS A 141 1.84 9.95 0.96
N GLN A 142 1.12 9.20 0.16
CA GLN A 142 -0.21 8.74 0.51
C GLN A 142 -0.13 7.30 1.02
N ILE A 143 -0.39 7.12 2.30
CA ILE A 143 -0.35 5.81 2.95
C ILE A 143 -1.76 5.46 3.38
N PHE A 144 -2.27 4.36 2.82
CA PHE A 144 -3.55 3.78 3.21
C PHE A 144 -3.32 2.53 4.05
N VAL A 145 -4.01 2.45 5.16
CA VAL A 145 -3.98 1.29 6.04
C VAL A 145 -5.40 0.77 6.20
N TYR A 146 -5.58 -0.50 5.87
CA TYR A 146 -6.87 -1.18 5.95
C TYR A 146 -6.80 -2.30 6.97
N HIS A 147 -7.80 -2.33 7.84
CA HIS A 147 -8.06 -3.43 8.75
C HIS A 147 -9.43 -3.99 8.42
N GLN A 148 -9.49 -5.27 8.14
CA GLN A 148 -10.74 -5.95 7.88
C GLN A 148 -10.83 -7.18 8.78
N THR A 149 -11.92 -7.26 9.54
CA THR A 149 -12.24 -8.43 10.35
C THR A 149 -13.59 -8.95 9.96
N ILE A 150 -13.67 -10.24 9.65
CA ILE A 150 -14.91 -10.96 9.39
C ILE A 150 -14.96 -12.09 10.41
N ALA A 151 -16.00 -12.12 11.21
CA ALA A 151 -16.23 -13.16 12.19
C ALA A 151 -17.66 -13.71 12.07
N ASN A 152 -17.77 -15.02 12.00
CA ASN A 152 -19.04 -15.73 12.00
C ASN A 152 -18.98 -16.82 13.05
N ALA A 153 -19.98 -16.85 13.91
CA ALA A 153 -20.17 -17.92 14.88
C ALA A 153 -21.56 -18.52 14.69
N PHE A 154 -21.65 -19.82 14.86
CA PHE A 154 -22.93 -20.50 14.83
C PHE A 154 -23.02 -21.57 15.92
N LEU A 155 -24.25 -21.84 16.36
CA LEU A 155 -24.61 -22.95 17.20
C LEU A 155 -25.72 -23.75 16.50
N GLU A 156 -25.53 -25.03 16.32
CA GLU A 156 -26.51 -25.94 15.75
C GLU A 156 -27.03 -26.88 16.86
N PHE A 157 -28.33 -26.88 17.05
CA PHE A 157 -29.03 -27.77 17.98
C PHE A 157 -29.81 -28.83 17.18
N LYS A 158 -29.50 -30.09 17.39
CA LYS A 158 -30.28 -31.20 16.85
C LYS A 158 -31.40 -31.54 17.85
N LEU A 159 -32.62 -31.13 17.56
CA LEU A 159 -33.77 -31.31 18.44
C LEU A 159 -34.36 -32.70 18.31
N TYR A 160 -34.53 -33.17 17.06
CA TYR A 160 -35.00 -34.52 16.71
C TYR A 160 -34.29 -35.03 15.46
N GLU A 161 -34.52 -36.31 15.08
CA GLU A 161 -34.07 -36.78 13.77
C GLU A 161 -34.73 -35.96 12.66
N GLY A 162 -33.93 -35.35 11.84
CA GLY A 162 -34.36 -34.48 10.74
C GLY A 162 -34.64 -33.02 11.10
N LEU A 163 -34.66 -32.64 12.39
CA LEU A 163 -34.89 -31.24 12.80
C LEU A 163 -33.68 -30.63 13.47
N LYS A 164 -33.15 -29.60 12.82
CA LYS A 164 -32.02 -28.80 13.31
C LYS A 164 -32.43 -27.35 13.43
N PHE A 165 -31.89 -26.68 14.43
CA PHE A 165 -31.98 -25.24 14.63
C PHE A 165 -30.57 -24.66 14.64
N THR A 166 -30.33 -23.64 13.82
CA THR A 166 -29.03 -22.96 13.72
C THR A 166 -29.21 -21.47 13.96
#